data_325fcd161aaf0cce4a1e0f80407bb31d
#
_entry.id   325fcd161aaf0cce4a1e0f80407bb31d
#
_cell.length_a   1.000
_cell.length_b   1.000
_cell.length_c   1.000
_cell.angle_alpha   90.00
_cell.angle_beta   90.00
_cell.angle_gamma   90.00
#
_symmetry.space_group_name_H-M   'P 1'
#
loop_
_entity.id
_entity.type
_entity.pdbx_description
1 polymer ?
#
loop_
_entity_poly.entity_id
_entity_poly.type
_entity_poly.pdbx_seq_one_letter_code
_entity_poly.pdbx_strand_id
1 'polypeptide(L)'
;CIRDRGRSISKDLSTWLINYYTKSGIKFIFNKSFKSFKSDKNSIMNVVLSDDTKINSEMVLISAGSQPNDLLFKSIKVNEFNKIKVNSFLETNIDDIYAIGDCCFFDYYSKEVRLESIQNATDQAKTVAKNILGMKELYNFVPWFWSDQLNIKLQIVGLLDLNSNIETKIIGSQENSKFSNFIFADNQLQAVESINSPGHHLIMRNNWEKRNFLTKDKFESDLNLKNFFNSLT
;
A
#
# COMPACT_ATOMS: atom_id res chain seq x y z
N CYS A 1 -2.83 6.45 6.76
CA CYS A 1 -2.11 5.38 6.02
C CYS A 1 -2.54 3.96 6.41
N ILE A 2 -3.15 3.73 7.58
CA ILE A 2 -3.50 2.38 8.09
C ILE A 2 -4.88 1.91 7.56
N ARG A 3 -5.70 2.78 6.97
CA ARG A 3 -7.09 2.47 6.54
C ARG A 3 -7.33 2.46 5.03
N ASP A 4 -6.33 2.76 4.22
CA ASP A 4 -6.54 2.80 2.76
C ASP A 4 -6.55 1.38 2.18
N ARG A 5 -7.65 0.99 1.56
CA ARG A 5 -7.87 -0.37 1.01
C ARG A 5 -6.84 -0.80 -0.03
N GLY A 6 -6.15 0.15 -0.66
CA GLY A 6 -5.10 -0.12 -1.63
C GLY A 6 -3.70 -0.26 -1.04
N ARG A 7 -3.52 0.08 0.25
CA ARG A 7 -2.22 0.10 0.96
C ARG A 7 -2.32 -0.58 2.32
N SER A 8 -3.17 -1.60 2.42
CA SER A 8 -3.35 -2.33 3.66
C SER A 8 -2.06 -3.03 4.07
N ILE A 9 -1.68 -2.86 5.31
CA ILE A 9 -0.63 -3.62 5.96
C ILE A 9 -1.26 -4.73 6.80
N SER A 10 -0.49 -5.78 7.07
CA SER A 10 -0.96 -6.87 7.92
C SER A 10 -1.29 -6.37 9.32
N LYS A 11 -2.17 -7.12 10.00
CA LYS A 11 -2.52 -6.85 11.40
C LYS A 11 -1.28 -6.91 12.31
N ASP A 12 -0.38 -7.85 12.03
CA ASP A 12 0.84 -8.04 12.80
C ASP A 12 1.76 -6.83 12.67
N LEU A 13 2.00 -6.34 11.44
CA LEU A 13 2.79 -5.14 11.22
C LEU A 13 2.11 -3.90 11.81
N SER A 14 0.79 -3.77 11.65
CA SER A 14 0.03 -2.66 12.25
C SER A 14 0.19 -2.61 13.75
N THR A 15 0.07 -3.76 14.43
CA THR A 15 0.24 -3.88 15.87
C THR A 15 1.67 -3.52 16.29
N TRP A 16 2.67 -4.03 15.56
CA TRP A 16 4.06 -3.72 15.81
C TRP A 16 4.35 -2.20 15.67
N LEU A 17 3.85 -1.56 14.61
CA LEU A 17 4.01 -0.12 14.37
C LEU A 17 3.36 0.71 15.48
N ILE A 18 2.14 0.37 15.91
CA ILE A 18 1.45 1.05 17.01
C ILE A 18 2.31 0.99 18.27
N ASN A 19 2.83 -0.18 18.61
CA ASN A 19 3.69 -0.37 19.79
C ASN A 19 4.99 0.44 19.68
N TYR A 20 5.61 0.45 18.52
CA TYR A 20 6.82 1.22 18.25
C TYR A 20 6.59 2.73 18.42
N TYR A 21 5.53 3.27 17.83
CA TYR A 21 5.21 4.69 17.94
C TYR A 21 4.76 5.09 19.36
N THR A 22 4.03 4.22 20.05
CA THR A 22 3.64 4.46 21.44
C THR A 22 4.86 4.58 22.35
N LYS A 23 5.88 3.73 22.15
CA LYS A 23 7.17 3.84 22.86
C LYS A 23 7.91 5.15 22.52
N SER A 24 7.67 5.71 21.35
CA SER A 24 8.21 7.02 20.91
C SER A 24 7.35 8.22 21.39
N GLY A 25 6.36 8.01 22.24
CA GLY A 25 5.52 9.05 22.83
C GLY A 25 4.28 9.43 22.02
N ILE A 26 4.00 8.75 20.92
CA ILE A 26 2.79 8.99 20.09
C ILE A 26 1.59 8.31 20.73
N LYS A 27 0.51 9.07 20.95
CA LYS A 27 -0.75 8.55 21.47
C LYS A 27 -1.73 8.28 20.31
N PHE A 28 -2.33 7.11 20.31
CA PHE A 28 -3.35 6.71 19.35
C PHE A 28 -4.74 6.75 19.98
N ILE A 29 -5.72 7.24 19.22
CA ILE A 29 -7.12 7.17 19.56
C ILE A 29 -7.84 6.49 18.39
N PHE A 30 -8.32 5.28 18.64
CA PHE A 30 -9.01 4.46 17.64
C PHE A 30 -10.52 4.54 17.78
N ASN A 31 -11.24 4.21 16.69
CA ASN A 31 -12.70 4.12 16.65
C ASN A 31 -13.45 5.41 17.00
N LYS A 32 -12.79 6.55 16.86
CA LYS A 32 -13.40 7.87 17.05
C LYS A 32 -13.11 8.72 15.82
N SER A 33 -14.11 9.46 15.37
CA SER A 33 -13.99 10.41 14.27
C SER A 33 -13.87 11.84 14.79
N PHE A 34 -13.30 12.70 13.96
CA PHE A 34 -13.31 14.13 14.17
C PHE A 34 -14.76 14.66 14.12
N LYS A 35 -15.15 15.50 15.07
CA LYS A 35 -16.46 16.14 15.14
C LYS A 35 -16.38 17.63 14.82
N SER A 36 -15.53 18.37 15.52
CA SER A 36 -15.39 19.81 15.33
C SER A 36 -14.08 20.35 15.94
N PHE A 37 -13.76 21.59 15.56
CA PHE A 37 -12.76 22.39 16.26
C PHE A 37 -13.47 23.38 17.20
N LYS A 38 -12.85 23.63 18.36
CA LYS A 38 -13.19 24.75 19.21
C LYS A 38 -11.92 25.58 19.41
N SER A 39 -11.92 26.82 18.93
CA SER A 39 -10.83 27.76 19.21
C SER A 39 -11.22 28.64 20.39
N ASP A 40 -10.30 28.90 21.27
CA ASP A 40 -10.40 29.96 22.27
C ASP A 40 -9.78 31.25 21.69
N LYS A 41 -10.14 32.43 22.26
CA LYS A 41 -9.59 33.73 21.87
C LYS A 41 -8.06 33.81 21.93
N ASN A 42 -7.40 32.86 22.61
CA ASN A 42 -5.96 32.76 22.81
C ASN A 42 -5.27 31.72 21.89
N SER A 43 -5.87 31.35 20.76
CA SER A 43 -5.27 30.42 19.79
C SER A 43 -5.11 28.96 20.27
N ILE A 44 -5.65 28.57 21.42
CA ILE A 44 -5.68 27.16 21.82
C ILE A 44 -6.80 26.48 21.06
N MET A 45 -6.44 25.51 20.25
CA MET A 45 -7.39 24.72 19.48
C MET A 45 -7.74 23.42 20.22
N ASN A 46 -9.03 23.24 20.48
CA ASN A 46 -9.53 21.96 20.98
C ASN A 46 -10.10 21.17 19.82
N VAL A 47 -9.60 19.95 19.61
CA VAL A 47 -10.19 18.97 18.74
C VAL A 47 -11.24 18.21 19.51
N VAL A 48 -12.50 18.22 19.03
CA VAL A 48 -13.60 17.47 19.61
C VAL A 48 -13.85 16.23 18.78
N LEU A 49 -13.85 15.07 19.43
CA LEU A 49 -14.12 13.77 18.79
C LEU A 49 -15.60 13.41 18.82
N SER A 50 -15.99 12.35 18.13
CA SER A 50 -17.37 11.88 18.00
C SER A 50 -18.06 11.52 19.33
N ASP A 51 -17.30 11.23 20.37
CA ASP A 51 -17.75 10.94 21.72
C ASP A 51 -17.62 12.15 22.67
N ASP A 52 -17.48 13.35 22.13
CA ASP A 52 -17.27 14.61 22.84
C ASP A 52 -15.96 14.72 23.64
N THR A 53 -15.04 13.76 23.49
CA THR A 53 -13.68 13.87 24.02
C THR A 53 -12.99 15.09 23.41
N LYS A 54 -12.38 15.93 24.26
CA LYS A 54 -11.63 17.12 23.87
C LYS A 54 -10.14 16.86 23.97
N ILE A 55 -9.40 17.20 22.93
CA ILE A 55 -7.96 17.12 22.88
C ILE A 55 -7.41 18.53 22.68
N ASN A 56 -6.64 19.01 23.63
CA ASN A 56 -5.94 20.27 23.51
C ASN A 56 -4.80 20.14 22.50
N SER A 57 -4.75 21.06 21.55
CA SER A 57 -3.73 21.05 20.50
C SER A 57 -3.42 22.46 20.04
N GLU A 58 -2.15 22.76 19.88
CA GLU A 58 -1.68 24.04 19.30
C GLU A 58 -1.65 23.99 17.78
N MET A 59 -1.56 22.76 17.21
CA MET A 59 -1.55 22.51 15.76
C MET A 59 -2.32 21.24 15.45
N VAL A 60 -3.05 21.26 14.36
CA VAL A 60 -3.78 20.09 13.84
C VAL A 60 -3.43 19.85 12.39
N LEU A 61 -2.94 18.64 12.10
CA LEU A 61 -2.74 18.15 10.74
C LEU A 61 -3.90 17.25 10.35
N ILE A 62 -4.61 17.60 9.28
CA ILE A 62 -5.68 16.79 8.71
C ILE A 62 -5.11 15.95 7.57
N SER A 63 -5.05 14.63 7.77
CA SER A 63 -4.59 13.66 6.77
C SER A 63 -5.66 12.58 6.60
N ALA A 64 -6.80 12.98 6.02
CA ALA A 64 -8.00 12.17 5.92
C ALA A 64 -8.12 11.38 4.59
N GLY A 65 -7.05 11.35 3.79
CA GLY A 65 -7.02 10.72 2.47
C GLY A 65 -7.42 11.68 1.34
N SER A 66 -7.47 11.13 0.13
CA SER A 66 -7.84 11.86 -1.09
C SER A 66 -9.02 11.19 -1.78
N GLN A 67 -9.78 11.97 -2.56
CA GLN A 67 -10.79 11.46 -3.47
C GLN A 67 -10.42 11.89 -4.88
N PRO A 68 -10.58 11.01 -5.90
CA PRO A 68 -10.41 11.41 -7.29
C PRO A 68 -11.39 12.54 -7.64
N ASN A 69 -10.92 13.52 -8.40
CA ASN A 69 -11.80 14.55 -8.94
C ASN A 69 -12.41 14.05 -10.27
N ASP A 70 -13.61 13.53 -10.20
CA ASP A 70 -14.35 12.92 -11.31
C ASP A 70 -15.16 13.92 -12.15
N LEU A 71 -15.26 15.19 -11.73
CA LEU A 71 -16.08 16.21 -12.37
C LEU A 71 -15.72 16.49 -13.83
N LEU A 72 -14.49 16.20 -14.24
CA LEU A 72 -13.99 16.45 -15.59
C LEU A 72 -14.32 15.34 -16.60
N PHE A 73 -14.82 14.18 -16.15
CA PHE A 73 -14.87 12.97 -16.98
C PHE A 73 -16.24 12.29 -17.01
N LYS A 74 -17.32 13.06 -17.14
CA LYS A 74 -18.71 12.54 -17.13
C LYS A 74 -18.99 11.48 -18.21
N SER A 75 -18.25 11.47 -19.30
CA SER A 75 -18.40 10.52 -20.42
C SER A 75 -17.49 9.29 -20.30
N ILE A 76 -16.50 9.31 -19.40
CA ILE A 76 -15.64 8.15 -19.16
C ILE A 76 -16.38 7.17 -18.26
N LYS A 77 -16.31 5.88 -18.59
CA LYS A 77 -16.91 4.83 -17.78
C LYS A 77 -16.21 4.79 -16.41
N VAL A 78 -16.95 5.16 -15.39
CA VAL A 78 -16.51 5.06 -13.99
C VAL A 78 -17.16 3.83 -13.38
N ASN A 79 -16.48 3.19 -12.43
CA ASN A 79 -17.07 2.11 -11.64
C ASN A 79 -18.08 2.70 -10.61
N GLU A 80 -18.69 1.84 -9.81
CA GLU A 80 -19.64 2.21 -8.74
C GLU A 80 -19.09 3.20 -7.70
N PHE A 81 -17.77 3.42 -7.69
CA PHE A 81 -17.08 4.36 -6.81
C PHE A 81 -16.66 5.65 -7.55
N ASN A 82 -17.22 5.95 -8.73
CA ASN A 82 -16.86 7.09 -9.58
C ASN A 82 -15.36 7.14 -9.94
N LYS A 83 -14.79 5.99 -10.34
CA LYS A 83 -13.37 5.87 -10.61
C LYS A 83 -13.15 5.35 -12.03
N ILE A 84 -12.17 5.93 -12.72
CA ILE A 84 -11.89 5.62 -14.10
C ILE A 84 -11.31 4.21 -14.22
N LYS A 85 -12.02 3.32 -14.91
CA LYS A 85 -11.51 1.99 -15.21
C LYS A 85 -10.73 2.02 -16.52
N VAL A 86 -9.53 1.38 -16.51
CA VAL A 86 -8.69 1.19 -17.67
C VAL A 86 -8.43 -0.29 -17.94
N ASN A 87 -8.11 -0.60 -19.22
CA ASN A 87 -7.67 -1.93 -19.62
C ASN A 87 -6.17 -2.15 -19.33
N SER A 88 -5.63 -3.30 -19.76
CA SER A 88 -4.22 -3.64 -19.57
C SER A 88 -3.24 -2.74 -20.34
N PHE A 89 -3.72 -1.93 -21.27
CA PHE A 89 -2.93 -0.92 -22.00
C PHE A 89 -3.08 0.47 -21.41
N LEU A 90 -3.82 0.59 -20.29
CA LEU A 90 -4.18 1.83 -19.59
C LEU A 90 -5.11 2.75 -20.41
N GLU A 91 -5.84 2.19 -21.36
CA GLU A 91 -6.86 2.87 -22.15
C GLU A 91 -8.18 2.88 -21.40
N THR A 92 -8.92 3.98 -21.49
CA THR A 92 -10.29 4.09 -21.00
C THR A 92 -11.28 3.43 -21.99
N ASN A 93 -12.57 3.54 -21.75
CA ASN A 93 -13.61 3.13 -22.69
C ASN A 93 -13.83 4.12 -23.85
N ILE A 94 -13.08 5.19 -23.92
CA ILE A 94 -13.12 6.19 -25.00
C ILE A 94 -11.79 6.10 -25.75
N ASP A 95 -11.87 5.99 -27.06
CA ASP A 95 -10.71 5.89 -27.92
C ASP A 95 -9.77 7.10 -27.74
N ASP A 96 -8.46 6.83 -27.78
CA ASP A 96 -7.39 7.80 -27.61
C ASP A 96 -7.34 8.51 -26.23
N ILE A 97 -8.10 8.03 -25.25
CA ILE A 97 -8.05 8.52 -23.86
C ILE A 97 -7.47 7.47 -22.93
N TYR A 98 -6.39 7.85 -22.25
CA TYR A 98 -5.70 7.06 -21.24
C TYR A 98 -5.93 7.64 -19.85
N ALA A 99 -5.86 6.80 -18.81
CA ALA A 99 -5.84 7.26 -17.42
C ALA A 99 -4.76 6.53 -16.64
N ILE A 100 -4.02 7.27 -15.81
CA ILE A 100 -2.88 6.76 -15.05
C ILE A 100 -2.86 7.32 -13.61
N GLY A 101 -2.12 6.65 -12.73
CA GLY A 101 -1.88 7.08 -11.35
C GLY A 101 -3.10 6.88 -10.46
N ASP A 102 -3.24 7.78 -9.49
CA ASP A 102 -4.19 7.64 -8.39
C ASP A 102 -5.68 7.72 -8.80
N CYS A 103 -5.96 8.17 -10.01
CA CYS A 103 -7.34 8.32 -10.50
C CYS A 103 -7.89 7.08 -11.20
N CYS A 104 -7.07 6.11 -11.58
CA CYS A 104 -7.52 4.97 -12.36
C CYS A 104 -7.55 3.65 -11.59
N PHE A 105 -8.43 2.76 -12.07
CA PHE A 105 -8.55 1.36 -11.67
C PHE A 105 -8.16 0.47 -12.83
N PHE A 106 -7.49 -0.62 -12.52
CA PHE A 106 -7.09 -1.63 -13.49
C PHE A 106 -7.16 -3.03 -12.86
N ASP A 107 -7.18 -4.05 -13.71
CA ASP A 107 -7.22 -5.42 -13.23
C ASP A 107 -5.79 -5.94 -12.95
N TYR A 108 -5.58 -6.48 -11.74
CA TYR A 108 -4.35 -7.15 -11.32
C TYR A 108 -4.69 -8.54 -10.79
N TYR A 109 -4.26 -9.58 -11.49
CA TYR A 109 -4.61 -10.98 -11.19
C TYR A 109 -6.11 -11.17 -10.90
N SER A 110 -6.95 -10.70 -11.84
CA SER A 110 -8.43 -10.79 -11.76
C SER A 110 -9.06 -10.01 -10.60
N LYS A 111 -8.33 -9.13 -9.95
CA LYS A 111 -8.86 -8.20 -8.95
C LYS A 111 -8.74 -6.77 -9.45
N GLU A 112 -9.82 -6.00 -9.35
CA GLU A 112 -9.76 -4.57 -9.62
C GLU A 112 -9.01 -3.86 -8.51
N VAL A 113 -7.94 -3.14 -8.86
CA VAL A 113 -7.08 -2.43 -7.91
C VAL A 113 -6.89 -0.97 -8.31
N ARG A 114 -6.66 -0.13 -7.30
CA ARG A 114 -6.19 1.24 -7.43
C ARG A 114 -4.97 1.41 -6.55
N LEU A 115 -3.87 1.82 -7.14
CA LEU A 115 -2.61 1.97 -6.42
C LEU A 115 -2.21 3.45 -6.34
N GLU A 116 -2.33 4.01 -5.16
CA GLU A 116 -1.92 5.37 -4.85
C GLU A 116 -0.45 5.39 -4.46
N SER A 117 0.44 5.32 -5.46
CA SER A 117 1.89 5.36 -5.24
C SER A 117 2.62 6.05 -6.38
N ILE A 118 3.70 6.75 -6.04
CA ILE A 118 4.59 7.40 -7.01
C ILE A 118 5.10 6.39 -8.04
N GLN A 119 5.42 5.17 -7.60
CA GLN A 119 5.94 4.12 -8.48
C GLN A 119 4.90 3.69 -9.50
N ASN A 120 3.68 3.39 -9.03
CA ASN A 120 2.59 3.03 -9.92
C ASN A 120 2.35 4.12 -10.97
N ALA A 121 2.22 5.38 -10.54
CA ALA A 121 2.00 6.50 -11.44
C ALA A 121 3.14 6.65 -12.48
N THR A 122 4.39 6.51 -12.05
CA THR A 122 5.56 6.61 -12.92
C THR A 122 5.64 5.47 -13.93
N ASP A 123 5.38 4.23 -13.50
CA ASP A 123 5.46 3.06 -14.37
C ASP A 123 4.29 3.05 -15.36
N GLN A 124 3.09 3.45 -14.94
CA GLN A 124 1.95 3.66 -15.84
C GLN A 124 2.23 4.75 -16.87
N ALA A 125 2.82 5.87 -16.46
CA ALA A 125 3.17 6.95 -17.41
C ALA A 125 4.16 6.49 -18.50
N LYS A 126 5.15 5.66 -18.15
CA LYS A 126 6.09 5.09 -19.12
C LYS A 126 5.39 4.16 -20.10
N THR A 127 4.49 3.30 -19.61
CA THR A 127 3.71 2.38 -20.45
C THR A 127 2.80 3.15 -21.40
N VAL A 128 2.05 4.16 -20.89
CA VAL A 128 1.17 4.98 -21.75
C VAL A 128 1.96 5.77 -22.79
N ALA A 129 3.11 6.34 -22.44
CA ALA A 129 3.95 7.04 -23.41
C ALA A 129 4.34 6.14 -24.60
N LYS A 130 4.67 4.87 -24.35
CA LYS A 130 4.95 3.87 -25.40
C LYS A 130 3.69 3.52 -26.19
N ASN A 131 2.54 3.39 -25.53
CA ASN A 131 1.28 3.06 -26.19
C ASN A 131 0.79 4.18 -27.10
N ILE A 132 0.95 5.44 -26.72
CA ILE A 132 0.71 6.61 -27.58
C ILE A 132 1.59 6.58 -28.83
N LEU A 133 2.82 6.04 -28.72
CA LEU A 133 3.73 5.83 -29.85
C LEU A 133 3.44 4.55 -30.66
N GLY A 134 2.35 3.83 -30.37
CA GLY A 134 1.90 2.65 -31.09
C GLY A 134 2.58 1.33 -30.69
N MET A 135 3.34 1.28 -29.58
CA MET A 135 4.08 0.07 -29.18
C MET A 135 3.19 -1.05 -28.60
N LYS A 136 1.97 -0.74 -28.17
CA LYS A 136 1.00 -1.69 -27.58
C LYS A 136 1.59 -2.53 -26.43
N GLU A 137 2.25 -1.84 -25.48
CA GLU A 137 2.86 -2.46 -24.32
C GLU A 137 1.82 -2.69 -23.21
N LEU A 138 1.74 -3.92 -22.72
CA LEU A 138 0.89 -4.24 -21.56
C LEU A 138 1.48 -3.66 -20.29
N TYR A 139 0.63 -3.09 -19.44
CA TYR A 139 1.03 -2.68 -18.11
C TYR A 139 1.22 -3.91 -17.23
N ASN A 140 2.45 -4.40 -17.16
CA ASN A 140 2.89 -5.49 -16.29
C ASN A 140 3.88 -4.96 -15.26
N PHE A 141 3.52 -5.00 -13.98
CA PHE A 141 4.31 -4.37 -12.94
C PHE A 141 4.32 -5.21 -11.66
N VAL A 142 5.33 -4.95 -10.82
CA VAL A 142 5.40 -5.48 -9.47
C VAL A 142 4.90 -4.39 -8.51
N PRO A 143 3.75 -4.58 -7.82
CA PRO A 143 3.28 -3.59 -6.88
C PRO A 143 4.26 -3.46 -5.73
N TRP A 144 4.73 -2.26 -5.47
CA TRP A 144 5.55 -1.99 -4.31
C TRP A 144 5.46 -0.53 -3.89
N PHE A 145 5.71 -0.27 -2.62
CA PHE A 145 5.78 1.09 -2.09
C PHE A 145 6.69 1.15 -0.86
N TRP A 146 6.98 2.37 -0.42
CA TRP A 146 7.77 2.61 0.77
C TRP A 146 7.19 3.74 1.61
N SER A 147 7.57 3.76 2.89
CA SER A 147 7.31 4.87 3.80
C SER A 147 8.47 4.99 4.79
N ASP A 148 9.07 6.16 4.84
CA ASP A 148 10.11 6.48 5.81
C ASP A 148 9.45 7.24 6.98
N GLN A 149 9.54 6.69 8.19
CA GLN A 149 8.86 7.23 9.37
C GLN A 149 9.77 7.10 10.59
N LEU A 150 10.14 8.24 11.20
CA LEU A 150 11.14 8.25 12.28
C LEU A 150 12.43 7.50 11.84
N ASN A 151 12.80 6.46 12.58
CA ASN A 151 13.96 5.60 12.28
C ASN A 151 13.56 4.31 11.55
N ILE A 152 12.35 4.25 10.97
CA ILE A 152 11.84 3.07 10.28
C ILE A 152 11.76 3.35 8.80
N LYS A 153 12.32 2.44 8.02
CA LYS A 153 12.10 2.30 6.59
C LYS A 153 11.18 1.12 6.35
N LEU A 154 9.91 1.41 6.09
CA LEU A 154 8.93 0.41 5.66
C LEU A 154 8.98 0.27 4.15
N GLN A 155 9.10 -0.96 3.65
CA GLN A 155 9.02 -1.29 2.23
C GLN A 155 8.11 -2.50 2.05
N ILE A 156 7.20 -2.42 1.09
CA ILE A 156 6.26 -3.50 0.81
C ILE A 156 6.35 -3.87 -0.66
N VAL A 157 6.27 -5.16 -0.95
CA VAL A 157 6.11 -5.70 -2.30
C VAL A 157 4.94 -6.68 -2.30
N GLY A 158 4.13 -6.66 -3.35
CA GLY A 158 2.88 -7.41 -3.45
C GLY A 158 1.67 -6.62 -2.95
N LEU A 159 0.52 -7.25 -3.01
CA LEU A 159 -0.77 -6.70 -2.56
C LEU A 159 -1.43 -7.66 -1.59
N LEU A 160 -1.79 -7.14 -0.43
CA LEU A 160 -2.46 -7.90 0.61
C LEU A 160 -3.97 -7.89 0.38
N ASP A 161 -4.57 -9.08 0.34
CA ASP A 161 -6.01 -9.25 0.40
C ASP A 161 -6.46 -9.51 1.85
N LEU A 162 -7.01 -8.50 2.48
CA LEU A 162 -7.47 -8.58 3.88
C LEU A 162 -8.71 -9.49 4.08
N ASN A 163 -9.38 -9.89 3.00
CA ASN A 163 -10.52 -10.79 3.08
C ASN A 163 -10.10 -12.26 3.05
N SER A 164 -8.83 -12.54 2.74
CA SER A 164 -8.28 -13.90 2.73
C SER A 164 -7.86 -14.32 4.13
N ASN A 165 -7.86 -15.63 4.37
CA ASN A 165 -7.23 -16.19 5.57
C ASN A 165 -5.72 -16.11 5.41
N ILE A 166 -5.10 -15.13 6.08
CA ILE A 166 -3.67 -14.86 5.96
C ILE A 166 -2.89 -15.44 7.13
N GLU A 167 -1.70 -15.94 6.81
CA GLU A 167 -0.69 -16.36 7.78
C GLU A 167 0.60 -15.59 7.53
N THR A 168 1.27 -15.20 8.62
CA THR A 168 2.52 -14.45 8.56
C THR A 168 3.69 -15.30 9.02
N LYS A 169 4.77 -15.28 8.25
CA LYS A 169 6.08 -15.83 8.60
C LYS A 169 7.11 -14.70 8.65
N ILE A 170 8.07 -14.79 9.56
CA ILE A 170 9.01 -13.70 9.82
C ILE A 170 10.44 -14.16 9.57
N ILE A 171 11.22 -13.32 8.89
CA ILE A 171 12.68 -13.40 8.83
C ILE A 171 13.23 -12.14 9.51
N GLY A 172 14.19 -12.32 10.44
CA GLY A 172 14.82 -11.24 11.18
C GLY A 172 14.26 -11.04 12.58
N SER A 173 14.49 -9.87 13.17
CA SER A 173 14.13 -9.56 14.55
C SER A 173 13.25 -8.31 14.66
N GLN A 174 12.03 -8.50 15.16
CA GLN A 174 11.12 -7.40 15.48
C GLN A 174 11.64 -6.54 16.64
N GLU A 175 12.33 -7.15 17.59
CA GLU A 175 12.94 -6.45 18.73
C GLU A 175 14.01 -5.45 18.27
N ASN A 176 14.82 -5.86 17.30
CA ASN A 176 15.86 -5.00 16.72
C ASN A 176 15.34 -4.08 15.60
N SER A 177 14.02 -4.05 15.36
CA SER A 177 13.39 -3.28 14.28
C SER A 177 14.04 -3.56 12.91
N LYS A 178 14.41 -4.83 12.64
CA LYS A 178 15.02 -5.28 11.39
C LYS A 178 14.48 -6.66 11.01
N PHE A 179 13.39 -6.67 10.25
CA PHE A 179 12.67 -7.91 9.91
C PHE A 179 11.85 -7.75 8.63
N SER A 180 11.35 -8.87 8.13
CA SER A 180 10.36 -8.91 7.06
C SER A 180 9.27 -9.92 7.40
N ASN A 181 8.01 -9.50 7.25
CA ASN A 181 6.82 -10.33 7.31
C ASN A 181 6.52 -10.86 5.91
N PHE A 182 6.49 -12.16 5.75
CA PHE A 182 6.05 -12.85 4.55
C PHE A 182 4.62 -13.30 4.76
N ILE A 183 3.71 -12.82 3.95
CA ILE A 183 2.27 -12.98 4.13
C ILE A 183 1.73 -13.94 3.09
N PHE A 184 1.18 -15.04 3.57
CA PHE A 184 0.64 -16.13 2.74
C PHE A 184 -0.88 -16.18 2.87
N ALA A 185 -1.56 -16.45 1.77
CA ALA A 185 -2.95 -16.87 1.73
C ALA A 185 -3.04 -18.13 0.88
N ASP A 186 -3.76 -19.14 1.37
CA ASP A 186 -3.89 -20.42 0.70
C ASP A 186 -2.53 -21.01 0.24
N ASN A 187 -1.55 -20.98 1.14
CA ASN A 187 -0.17 -21.43 0.91
C ASN A 187 0.64 -20.60 -0.12
N GLN A 188 0.07 -19.53 -0.68
CA GLN A 188 0.71 -18.67 -1.71
C GLN A 188 1.15 -17.33 -1.14
N LEU A 189 2.35 -16.88 -1.50
CA LEU A 189 2.88 -15.60 -1.07
C LEU A 189 2.11 -14.45 -1.73
N GLN A 190 1.48 -13.60 -0.91
CA GLN A 190 0.68 -12.44 -1.33
C GLN A 190 1.46 -11.13 -1.24
N ALA A 191 2.22 -10.95 -0.17
CA ALA A 191 2.98 -9.74 0.07
C ALA A 191 4.18 -9.99 0.99
N VAL A 192 5.16 -9.09 0.93
CA VAL A 192 6.27 -9.03 1.88
C VAL A 192 6.40 -7.61 2.40
N GLU A 193 6.29 -7.47 3.72
CA GLU A 193 6.44 -6.19 4.44
C GLU A 193 7.79 -6.18 5.14
N SER A 194 8.66 -5.26 4.80
CA SER A 194 10.02 -5.19 5.31
C SER A 194 10.23 -3.94 6.15
N ILE A 195 10.71 -4.11 7.38
CA ILE A 195 11.16 -3.03 8.27
C ILE A 195 12.68 -3.06 8.32
N ASN A 196 13.31 -1.97 7.90
CA ASN A 196 14.78 -1.79 7.87
C ASN A 196 15.53 -2.97 7.26
N SER A 197 14.90 -3.68 6.31
CA SER A 197 15.43 -4.88 5.64
C SER A 197 15.40 -4.73 4.11
N PRO A 198 16.09 -3.72 3.54
CA PRO A 198 16.02 -3.41 2.11
C PRO A 198 16.51 -4.56 1.22
N GLY A 199 17.40 -5.41 1.73
CA GLY A 199 17.87 -6.59 1.01
C GLY A 199 16.76 -7.59 0.71
N HIS A 200 15.90 -7.88 1.70
CA HIS A 200 14.75 -8.77 1.50
C HIS A 200 13.76 -8.16 0.50
N HIS A 201 13.44 -6.88 0.66
CA HIS A 201 12.56 -6.17 -0.27
C HIS A 201 13.08 -6.23 -1.72
N LEU A 202 14.37 -5.93 -1.93
CA LEU A 202 14.97 -5.94 -3.26
C LEU A 202 14.97 -7.32 -3.90
N ILE A 203 15.34 -8.38 -3.13
CA ILE A 203 15.30 -9.75 -3.63
C ILE A 203 13.89 -10.15 -4.02
N MET A 204 12.89 -9.87 -3.18
CA MET A 204 11.51 -10.22 -3.45
C MET A 204 10.95 -9.45 -4.65
N ARG A 205 11.24 -8.15 -4.76
CA ARG A 205 10.82 -7.34 -5.89
C ARG A 205 11.40 -7.85 -7.22
N ASN A 206 12.67 -8.20 -7.24
CA ASN A 206 13.33 -8.69 -8.46
C ASN A 206 12.92 -10.12 -8.85
N ASN A 207 12.37 -10.89 -7.91
CA ASN A 207 11.94 -12.27 -8.15
C ASN A 207 10.42 -12.44 -7.98
N TRP A 208 9.64 -11.36 -8.07
CA TRP A 208 8.21 -11.40 -7.78
C TRP A 208 7.42 -12.37 -8.67
N GLU A 209 7.82 -12.53 -9.92
CA GLU A 209 7.23 -13.50 -10.84
C GLU A 209 7.43 -14.94 -10.39
N LYS A 210 8.54 -15.22 -9.71
CA LYS A 210 8.87 -16.53 -9.14
C LYS A 210 8.29 -16.74 -7.72
N ARG A 211 7.52 -15.80 -7.17
CA ARG A 211 7.01 -15.86 -5.78
C ARG A 211 6.21 -17.13 -5.48
N ASN A 212 5.50 -17.68 -6.47
CA ASN A 212 4.68 -18.87 -6.31
C ASN A 212 5.50 -20.13 -5.96
N PHE A 213 6.81 -20.13 -6.19
CA PHE A 213 7.70 -21.21 -5.76
C PHE A 213 8.00 -21.14 -4.26
N LEU A 214 7.88 -19.97 -3.65
CA LEU A 214 8.01 -19.75 -2.22
C LEU A 214 6.65 -19.90 -1.55
N THR A 215 6.30 -21.14 -1.24
CA THR A 215 5.07 -21.47 -0.51
C THR A 215 5.30 -21.42 0.99
N LYS A 216 4.23 -21.30 1.78
CA LYS A 216 4.29 -21.32 3.25
C LYS A 216 4.99 -22.57 3.78
N ASP A 217 4.74 -23.73 3.16
CA ASP A 217 5.30 -25.01 3.58
C ASP A 217 6.81 -25.12 3.33
N LYS A 218 7.33 -24.36 2.36
CA LYS A 218 8.77 -24.28 2.06
C LYS A 218 9.48 -23.16 2.82
N PHE A 219 8.76 -22.40 3.62
CA PHE A 219 9.29 -21.25 4.31
C PHE A 219 9.88 -21.65 5.65
N GLU A 220 11.17 -21.35 5.82
CA GLU A 220 11.93 -21.49 7.06
C GLU A 220 12.37 -20.11 7.56
N SER A 221 12.42 -19.92 8.88
CA SER A 221 12.73 -18.60 9.48
C SER A 221 14.16 -18.12 9.25
N ASP A 222 15.07 -19.02 8.89
CA ASP A 222 16.46 -18.78 8.52
C ASP A 222 16.71 -18.88 7.00
N LEU A 223 15.63 -18.92 6.20
CA LEU A 223 15.69 -19.06 4.75
C LEU A 223 16.57 -17.96 4.13
N ASN A 224 17.60 -18.39 3.40
CA ASN A 224 18.39 -17.50 2.57
C ASN A 224 17.67 -17.26 1.23
N LEU A 225 16.93 -16.15 1.14
CA LEU A 225 16.13 -15.81 -0.04
C LEU A 225 16.94 -15.76 -1.34
N LYS A 226 18.18 -15.25 -1.30
CA LYS A 226 19.04 -15.17 -2.49
C LYS A 226 19.37 -16.55 -3.01
N ASN A 227 19.76 -17.45 -2.12
CA ASN A 227 20.08 -18.84 -2.50
C ASN A 227 18.82 -19.57 -2.99
N PHE A 228 17.67 -19.36 -2.32
CA PHE A 228 16.41 -19.96 -2.74
C PHE A 228 16.06 -19.57 -4.18
N PHE A 229 16.04 -18.28 -4.52
CA PHE A 229 15.66 -17.85 -5.87
C PHE A 229 16.72 -18.18 -6.92
N ASN A 230 18.01 -18.23 -6.56
CA ASN A 230 19.06 -18.66 -7.48
C ASN A 230 18.96 -20.17 -7.81
N SER A 231 18.42 -20.99 -6.92
CA SER A 231 18.22 -22.42 -7.19
C SER A 231 17.05 -22.73 -8.10
N LEU A 232 16.22 -21.72 -8.44
CA LEU A 232 15.08 -21.82 -9.36
C LEU A 232 15.44 -21.45 -10.81
N THR A 233 16.70 -21.12 -11.06
CA THR A 233 17.24 -20.91 -12.39
C THR A 233 17.85 -22.20 -12.89
#